data_1011debeefe1da7afdd1726832304448
#
_entry.id   1011debeefe1da7afdd1726832304448
#
_cell.length_a   1.000
_cell.length_b   1.000
_cell.length_c   1.000
_cell.angle_alpha   90.00
_cell.angle_beta   90.00
_cell.angle_gamma   90.00
#
_symmetry.space_group_name_H-M   'P 1'
#
loop_
_entity.id
_entity.type
_entity.pdbx_description
1 polymer ?
#
loop_
_entity_poly.entity_id
_entity_poly.type
_entity_poly.pdbx_seq_one_letter_code
_entity_poly.pdbx_strand_id
1 'polypeptide(L)'
;MYQPDFPTVPFRLGLYPVVDSVAWIEHLLQAGVRTIQLRIKDKRDEEVEADVMAAIELGRRYDARLFINDYWRLAIKHNAYGVHLGQEDLETTDLEAIQAAGLRLGVSTHDDMEIDVALAAKPSYIALGHVFPTQTKQMPSSPQGLTQLASHIERLADYPTVAIGGISLERAPAVLVTGVGSIAVVSAITQAADWQAATAQLLDIAGGGDE
;
A
#
# COMPACT_ATOMS: atom_id res chain seq x y z
N MET A 1 14.78 -7.63 13.62
CA MET A 1 13.65 -8.57 13.82
C MET A 1 12.34 -7.85 13.66
N TYR A 2 11.42 -8.41 12.89
CA TYR A 2 10.12 -7.81 12.66
C TYR A 2 9.21 -8.00 13.89
N GLN A 3 8.94 -6.92 14.59
CA GLN A 3 8.07 -6.90 15.78
C GLN A 3 7.23 -5.63 15.74
N PRO A 4 6.16 -5.62 14.94
CA PRO A 4 5.31 -4.42 14.86
C PRO A 4 4.48 -4.24 16.14
N ASP A 5 4.09 -2.98 16.40
CA ASP A 5 3.12 -2.65 17.44
C ASP A 5 1.67 -2.82 16.96
N PHE A 6 1.49 -3.16 15.71
CA PHE A 6 0.21 -3.36 15.03
C PHE A 6 0.12 -4.81 14.56
N PRO A 7 -1.07 -5.33 14.24
CA PRO A 7 -1.18 -6.70 13.72
C PRO A 7 -0.29 -6.91 12.50
N THR A 8 0.18 -8.14 12.34
CA THR A 8 1.12 -8.49 11.28
C THR A 8 0.45 -8.58 9.91
N VAL A 9 1.26 -8.43 8.87
CA VAL A 9 0.91 -8.75 7.48
C VAL A 9 1.90 -9.79 6.96
N PRO A 10 1.55 -10.54 5.90
CA PRO A 10 2.52 -11.41 5.24
C PRO A 10 3.73 -10.62 4.75
N PHE A 11 4.91 -11.22 4.76
CA PHE A 11 6.10 -10.59 4.21
C PHE A 11 5.88 -10.20 2.74
N ARG A 12 5.20 -11.05 1.99
CA ARG A 12 4.87 -10.81 0.58
C ARG A 12 3.39 -10.49 0.46
N LEU A 13 3.07 -9.20 0.32
CA LEU A 13 1.71 -8.78 0.03
C LEU A 13 1.34 -8.97 -1.45
N GLY A 14 2.32 -9.24 -2.29
CA GLY A 14 2.12 -9.47 -3.72
C GLY A 14 1.76 -8.21 -4.48
N LEU A 15 0.84 -8.33 -5.43
CA LEU A 15 0.33 -7.17 -6.17
C LEU A 15 -0.56 -6.32 -5.27
N TYR A 16 -0.25 -5.02 -5.22
CA TYR A 16 -0.92 -4.07 -4.33
C TYR A 16 -1.40 -2.85 -5.12
N PRO A 17 -2.56 -2.91 -5.80
CA PRO A 17 -3.10 -1.74 -6.49
C PRO A 17 -3.57 -0.67 -5.52
N VAL A 18 -3.37 0.59 -5.91
CA VAL A 18 -3.90 1.77 -5.21
C VAL A 18 -4.89 2.44 -6.14
N VAL A 19 -6.14 2.55 -5.72
CA VAL A 19 -7.24 3.03 -6.56
C VAL A 19 -8.10 4.05 -5.81
N ASP A 20 -8.89 4.81 -6.54
CA ASP A 20 -9.63 5.95 -6.01
C ASP A 20 -11.16 5.76 -5.99
N SER A 21 -11.64 4.56 -6.25
CA SER A 21 -13.10 4.32 -6.29
C SER A 21 -13.47 2.91 -5.84
N VAL A 22 -14.69 2.79 -5.33
CA VAL A 22 -15.28 1.50 -4.95
C VAL A 22 -15.44 0.60 -6.17
N ALA A 23 -15.76 1.17 -7.32
CA ALA A 23 -15.88 0.39 -8.57
C ALA A 23 -14.58 -0.31 -8.91
N TRP A 24 -13.44 0.39 -8.80
CA TRP A 24 -12.12 -0.23 -9.01
C TRP A 24 -11.84 -1.31 -7.98
N ILE A 25 -12.19 -1.10 -6.71
CA ILE A 25 -12.02 -2.11 -5.66
C ILE A 25 -12.75 -3.40 -6.08
N GLU A 26 -14.03 -3.29 -6.44
CA GLU A 26 -14.84 -4.44 -6.83
C GLU A 26 -14.26 -5.18 -8.04
N HIS A 27 -13.93 -4.43 -9.09
CA HIS A 27 -13.35 -5.02 -10.31
C HIS A 27 -12.07 -5.79 -10.03
N LEU A 28 -11.17 -5.22 -9.23
CA LEU A 28 -9.88 -5.83 -8.96
C LEU A 28 -10.00 -7.05 -8.02
N LEU A 29 -10.90 -7.00 -7.05
CA LEU A 29 -11.17 -8.17 -6.20
C LEU A 29 -11.76 -9.31 -7.01
N GLN A 30 -12.66 -9.04 -7.95
CA GLN A 30 -13.19 -10.04 -8.87
C GLN A 30 -12.09 -10.64 -9.76
N ALA A 31 -11.06 -9.86 -10.09
CA ALA A 31 -9.93 -10.31 -10.90
C ALA A 31 -8.89 -11.11 -10.11
N GLY A 32 -9.05 -11.27 -8.79
CA GLY A 32 -8.15 -12.07 -7.95
C GLY A 32 -7.18 -11.28 -7.09
N VAL A 33 -7.21 -9.95 -7.13
CA VAL A 33 -6.40 -9.11 -6.25
C VAL A 33 -6.83 -9.31 -4.80
N ARG A 34 -5.88 -9.43 -3.86
CA ARG A 34 -6.17 -9.66 -2.44
C ARG A 34 -5.54 -8.64 -1.50
N THR A 35 -4.70 -7.74 -2.01
CA THR A 35 -4.17 -6.59 -1.27
C THR A 35 -4.45 -5.34 -2.09
N ILE A 36 -5.13 -4.36 -1.51
CA ILE A 36 -5.60 -3.20 -2.26
C ILE A 36 -5.78 -2.00 -1.33
N GLN A 37 -5.59 -0.80 -1.86
CA GLN A 37 -5.74 0.43 -1.09
C GLN A 37 -6.76 1.35 -1.77
N LEU A 38 -7.69 1.87 -0.95
CA LEU A 38 -8.57 2.96 -1.37
C LEU A 38 -7.90 4.28 -1.01
N ARG A 39 -7.59 5.08 -2.01
CA ARG A 39 -6.93 6.39 -1.86
C ARG A 39 -7.77 7.47 -2.51
N ILE A 40 -8.56 8.18 -1.69
CA ILE A 40 -9.36 9.33 -2.10
C ILE A 40 -8.75 10.56 -1.41
N LYS A 41 -8.34 11.57 -2.17
CA LYS A 41 -7.67 12.75 -1.64
C LYS A 41 -8.59 13.96 -1.63
N ASP A 42 -8.27 14.91 -0.72
CA ASP A 42 -8.86 16.24 -0.70
C ASP A 42 -10.36 16.27 -0.47
N LYS A 43 -10.86 15.31 0.30
CA LYS A 43 -12.26 15.20 0.71
C LYS A 43 -12.37 15.18 2.24
N ARG A 44 -13.50 15.64 2.76
CA ARG A 44 -13.80 15.53 4.19
C ARG A 44 -14.31 14.12 4.50
N ASP A 45 -14.21 13.71 5.77
CA ASP A 45 -14.66 12.39 6.22
C ASP A 45 -16.10 12.11 5.79
N GLU A 46 -17.01 13.04 5.98
CA GLU A 46 -18.43 12.87 5.64
C GLU A 46 -18.68 12.71 4.15
N GLU A 47 -17.76 13.17 3.30
CA GLU A 47 -17.88 13.02 1.84
C GLU A 47 -17.46 11.64 1.34
N VAL A 48 -16.62 10.92 2.11
CA VAL A 48 -16.05 9.62 1.69
C VAL A 48 -16.55 8.45 2.52
N GLU A 49 -17.29 8.70 3.59
CA GLU A 49 -17.68 7.64 4.52
C GLU A 49 -18.42 6.50 3.84
N ALA A 50 -19.36 6.79 2.95
CA ALA A 50 -20.11 5.75 2.23
C ALA A 50 -19.18 4.89 1.37
N ASP A 51 -18.21 5.49 0.70
CA ASP A 51 -17.23 4.77 -0.13
C ASP A 51 -16.31 3.91 0.74
N VAL A 52 -15.86 4.45 1.87
CA VAL A 52 -15.03 3.69 2.83
C VAL A 52 -15.78 2.47 3.34
N MET A 53 -17.04 2.63 3.75
CA MET A 53 -17.87 1.52 4.21
C MET A 53 -18.04 0.45 3.15
N ALA A 54 -18.36 0.84 1.92
CA ALA A 54 -18.55 -0.07 0.81
C ALA A 54 -17.27 -0.85 0.48
N ALA A 55 -16.13 -0.15 0.46
CA ALA A 55 -14.83 -0.77 0.22
C ALA A 55 -14.48 -1.79 1.31
N ILE A 56 -14.69 -1.45 2.57
CA ILE A 56 -14.43 -2.35 3.70
C ILE A 56 -15.29 -3.61 3.59
N GLU A 57 -16.56 -3.48 3.26
CA GLU A 57 -17.44 -4.63 3.08
C GLU A 57 -17.00 -5.53 1.93
N LEU A 58 -16.60 -4.94 0.81
CA LEU A 58 -16.02 -5.70 -0.31
C LEU A 58 -14.75 -6.44 0.12
N GLY A 59 -13.87 -5.80 0.87
CA GLY A 59 -12.69 -6.42 1.39
C GLY A 59 -12.99 -7.66 2.24
N ARG A 60 -14.00 -7.58 3.10
CA ARG A 60 -14.43 -8.71 3.91
C ARG A 60 -15.01 -9.84 3.07
N ARG A 61 -15.85 -9.49 2.09
CA ARG A 61 -16.50 -10.47 1.22
C ARG A 61 -15.50 -11.32 0.45
N TYR A 62 -14.39 -10.71 0.03
CA TYR A 62 -13.33 -11.40 -0.73
C TYR A 62 -12.18 -11.86 0.14
N ASP A 63 -12.26 -11.69 1.47
CA ASP A 63 -11.15 -11.97 2.40
C ASP A 63 -9.86 -11.28 1.96
N ALA A 64 -9.97 -10.00 1.60
CA ALA A 64 -8.88 -9.20 1.08
C ALA A 64 -8.27 -8.30 2.16
N ARG A 65 -7.01 -7.96 1.97
CA ARG A 65 -6.29 -7.00 2.80
C ARG A 65 -6.55 -5.59 2.23
N LEU A 66 -7.59 -4.94 2.71
CA LEU A 66 -7.99 -3.61 2.25
C LEU A 66 -7.48 -2.54 3.20
N PHE A 67 -6.64 -1.66 2.68
CA PHE A 67 -6.11 -0.51 3.41
C PHE A 67 -6.84 0.76 3.01
N ILE A 68 -7.19 1.57 4.01
CA ILE A 68 -7.76 2.91 3.80
C ILE A 68 -6.64 3.93 3.94
N ASN A 69 -6.44 4.75 2.91
CA ASN A 69 -5.43 5.80 2.95
C ASN A 69 -5.97 7.05 3.66
N ASP A 70 -5.26 7.54 4.65
CA ASP A 70 -5.47 8.77 5.41
C ASP A 70 -6.68 8.77 6.38
N TYR A 71 -7.83 8.29 6.00
CA TYR A 71 -9.09 8.41 6.77
C TYR A 71 -9.14 7.41 7.93
N TRP A 72 -8.20 7.52 8.85
CA TRP A 72 -8.02 6.54 9.93
C TRP A 72 -9.20 6.51 10.92
N ARG A 73 -9.87 7.66 11.15
CA ARG A 73 -11.05 7.68 12.03
C ARG A 73 -12.19 6.83 11.46
N LEU A 74 -12.43 6.95 10.15
CA LEU A 74 -13.42 6.12 9.46
C LEU A 74 -13.01 4.64 9.41
N ALA A 75 -11.73 4.38 9.20
CA ALA A 75 -11.20 3.03 9.21
C ALA A 75 -11.43 2.34 10.57
N ILE A 76 -11.22 3.07 11.67
CA ILE A 76 -11.51 2.57 13.03
C ILE A 76 -13.01 2.37 13.21
N LYS A 77 -13.81 3.38 12.87
CA LYS A 77 -15.26 3.35 13.04
C LYS A 77 -15.91 2.15 12.35
N HIS A 78 -15.43 1.81 11.16
CA HIS A 78 -15.99 0.74 10.33
C HIS A 78 -15.13 -0.53 10.32
N ASN A 79 -14.13 -0.60 11.19
CA ASN A 79 -13.29 -1.78 11.40
C ASN A 79 -12.64 -2.29 10.11
N ALA A 80 -11.87 -1.44 9.45
CA ALA A 80 -11.09 -1.81 8.28
C ALA A 80 -10.00 -2.82 8.62
N TYR A 81 -9.44 -3.48 7.60
CA TYR A 81 -8.27 -4.33 7.77
C TYR A 81 -7.04 -3.53 8.22
N GLY A 82 -6.83 -2.36 7.64
CA GLY A 82 -5.70 -1.51 7.99
C GLY A 82 -5.81 -0.10 7.43
N VAL A 83 -4.83 0.70 7.81
CA VAL A 83 -4.69 2.11 7.42
C VAL A 83 -3.31 2.31 6.80
N HIS A 84 -3.23 3.13 5.76
CA HIS A 84 -1.96 3.55 5.17
C HIS A 84 -1.79 5.06 5.36
N LEU A 85 -0.63 5.47 5.90
CA LEU A 85 -0.31 6.87 6.19
C LEU A 85 0.97 7.32 5.50
N GLY A 86 0.99 8.57 5.05
CA GLY A 86 2.22 9.25 4.64
C GLY A 86 2.98 9.80 5.84
N GLN A 87 4.22 10.25 5.62
CA GLN A 87 5.08 10.78 6.69
C GLN A 87 4.45 11.99 7.38
N GLU A 88 3.86 12.88 6.59
CA GLU A 88 3.22 14.11 7.10
C GLU A 88 2.04 13.83 8.01
N ASP A 89 1.40 12.67 7.86
CA ASP A 89 0.22 12.29 8.65
C ASP A 89 0.58 11.61 9.96
N LEU A 90 1.82 11.11 10.11
CA LEU A 90 2.24 10.38 11.33
C LEU A 90 2.21 11.27 12.57
N GLU A 91 2.60 12.54 12.43
CA GLU A 91 2.66 13.46 13.57
C GLU A 91 1.28 13.88 14.06
N THR A 92 0.28 13.88 13.18
CA THR A 92 -1.08 14.37 13.48
C THR A 92 -2.08 13.24 13.71
N THR A 93 -1.68 11.99 13.51
CA THR A 93 -2.55 10.83 13.65
C THR A 93 -2.41 10.21 15.06
N ASP A 94 -3.52 9.80 15.64
CA ASP A 94 -3.52 9.06 16.90
C ASP A 94 -3.21 7.59 16.62
N LEU A 95 -1.93 7.25 16.62
CA LEU A 95 -1.46 5.88 16.36
C LEU A 95 -1.92 4.90 17.44
N GLU A 96 -2.05 5.37 18.68
CA GLU A 96 -2.54 4.51 19.78
C GLU A 96 -3.99 4.08 19.54
N ALA A 97 -4.82 4.97 18.98
CA ALA A 97 -6.20 4.63 18.64
C ALA A 97 -6.27 3.56 17.54
N ILE A 98 -5.40 3.65 16.54
CA ILE A 98 -5.32 2.65 15.47
C ILE A 98 -4.88 1.30 16.06
N GLN A 99 -3.86 1.31 16.91
CA GLN A 99 -3.36 0.11 17.57
C GLN A 99 -4.43 -0.52 18.47
N ALA A 100 -5.11 0.28 19.29
CA ALA A 100 -6.18 -0.19 20.18
C ALA A 100 -7.36 -0.80 19.41
N ALA A 101 -7.64 -0.29 18.20
CA ALA A 101 -8.69 -0.82 17.34
C ALA A 101 -8.29 -2.12 16.64
N GLY A 102 -7.03 -2.53 16.74
CA GLY A 102 -6.55 -3.77 16.12
C GLY A 102 -6.34 -3.70 14.61
N LEU A 103 -6.16 -2.50 14.07
CA LEU A 103 -5.90 -2.31 12.63
C LEU A 103 -4.42 -2.43 12.31
N ARG A 104 -4.11 -2.87 11.09
CA ARG A 104 -2.75 -2.84 10.55
C ARG A 104 -2.39 -1.42 10.13
N LEU A 105 -1.10 -1.12 10.16
CA LEU A 105 -0.59 0.18 9.76
C LEU A 105 0.50 0.00 8.71
N GLY A 106 0.33 0.67 7.56
CA GLY A 106 1.37 0.83 6.56
C GLY A 106 1.84 2.28 6.52
N VAL A 107 3.13 2.50 6.30
CA VAL A 107 3.73 3.84 6.28
C VAL A 107 4.59 4.01 5.04
N SER A 108 4.37 5.11 4.31
CA SER A 108 5.20 5.51 3.16
C SER A 108 6.49 6.17 3.63
N THR A 109 7.59 5.85 2.95
CA THR A 109 8.90 6.47 3.19
C THR A 109 9.57 6.83 1.87
N HIS A 110 10.44 7.86 1.88
CA HIS A 110 11.12 8.37 0.68
C HIS A 110 12.64 8.43 0.84
N ASP A 111 13.17 8.31 2.04
CA ASP A 111 14.61 8.36 2.32
C ASP A 111 14.93 7.63 3.64
N ASP A 112 16.22 7.58 3.98
CA ASP A 112 16.70 6.92 5.20
C ASP A 112 16.13 7.54 6.49
N MET A 113 15.99 8.86 6.53
CA MET A 113 15.44 9.54 7.71
C MET A 113 13.98 9.16 7.93
N GLU A 114 13.20 9.10 6.86
CA GLU A 114 11.80 8.70 6.93
C GLU A 114 11.65 7.22 7.30
N ILE A 115 12.58 6.38 6.85
CA ILE A 115 12.62 4.97 7.28
C ILE A 115 12.88 4.89 8.78
N ASP A 116 13.78 5.69 9.34
CA ASP A 116 14.02 5.74 10.78
C ASP A 116 12.75 6.12 11.55
N VAL A 117 12.02 7.13 11.07
CA VAL A 117 10.75 7.56 11.68
C VAL A 117 9.71 6.44 11.60
N ALA A 118 9.60 5.79 10.44
CA ALA A 118 8.67 4.67 10.27
C ALA A 118 9.00 3.50 11.20
N LEU A 119 10.27 3.11 11.30
CA LEU A 119 10.70 2.03 12.19
C LEU A 119 10.40 2.33 13.66
N ALA A 120 10.50 3.60 14.07
CA ALA A 120 10.13 4.01 15.42
C ALA A 120 8.64 3.82 15.70
N ALA A 121 7.78 3.97 14.69
CA ALA A 121 6.34 3.72 14.82
C ALA A 121 5.99 2.24 14.78
N LYS A 122 6.90 1.36 14.38
CA LYS A 122 6.74 -0.10 14.28
C LYS A 122 5.48 -0.50 13.53
N PRO A 123 5.31 -0.05 12.26
CA PRO A 123 4.12 -0.37 11.46
C PRO A 123 4.09 -1.84 11.05
N SER A 124 2.99 -2.25 10.46
CA SER A 124 2.85 -3.61 9.90
C SER A 124 3.71 -3.80 8.66
N TYR A 125 3.81 -2.76 7.80
CA TYR A 125 4.71 -2.76 6.65
C TYR A 125 5.23 -1.36 6.37
N ILE A 126 6.31 -1.28 5.58
CA ILE A 126 6.92 -0.03 5.14
C ILE A 126 6.91 0.03 3.62
N ALA A 127 6.37 1.10 3.07
CA ALA A 127 6.40 1.37 1.63
C ALA A 127 7.61 2.25 1.30
N LEU A 128 8.32 1.87 0.23
CA LEU A 128 9.54 2.48 -0.23
C LEU A 128 9.32 3.10 -1.61
N GLY A 129 9.47 4.38 -1.75
CA GLY A 129 9.26 5.05 -3.04
C GLY A 129 9.67 6.50 -3.01
N HIS A 130 9.40 7.20 -4.08
CA HIS A 130 8.99 6.58 -5.37
C HIS A 130 10.24 6.02 -6.07
N VAL A 131 10.11 4.83 -6.63
CA VAL A 131 11.25 4.13 -7.24
C VAL A 131 11.62 4.77 -8.58
N PHE A 132 10.62 5.07 -9.41
CA PHE A 132 10.77 5.68 -10.72
C PHE A 132 10.01 7.01 -10.77
N PRO A 133 10.28 7.89 -11.76
CA PRO A 133 9.49 9.10 -11.95
C PRO A 133 7.99 8.77 -12.07
N THR A 134 7.15 9.57 -11.43
CA THR A 134 5.70 9.37 -11.44
C THR A 134 4.98 10.70 -11.64
N GLN A 135 3.85 10.66 -12.35
CA GLN A 135 2.95 11.80 -12.52
C GLN A 135 1.65 11.65 -11.71
N THR A 136 1.44 10.51 -11.07
CA THR A 136 0.24 10.24 -10.26
C THR A 136 0.15 11.16 -9.06
N LYS A 137 1.30 11.51 -8.49
CA LYS A 137 1.41 12.41 -7.34
C LYS A 137 2.63 13.31 -7.55
N GLN A 138 2.50 14.59 -7.23
CA GLN A 138 3.65 15.48 -7.21
C GLN A 138 4.55 15.11 -6.02
N MET A 139 5.80 14.76 -6.30
CA MET A 139 6.74 14.29 -5.28
C MET A 139 7.78 15.38 -4.97
N PRO A 140 7.99 15.69 -3.68
CA PRO A 140 9.03 16.64 -3.29
C PRO A 140 10.44 16.05 -3.37
N SER A 141 10.57 14.72 -3.45
CA SER A 141 11.87 14.02 -3.48
C SER A 141 12.17 13.50 -4.88
N SER A 142 13.45 13.23 -5.14
CA SER A 142 13.88 12.57 -6.38
C SER A 142 13.55 11.08 -6.36
N PRO A 143 13.38 10.45 -7.55
CA PRO A 143 13.20 8.98 -7.63
C PRO A 143 14.40 8.25 -7.02
N GLN A 144 14.14 7.19 -6.28
CA GLN A 144 15.18 6.41 -5.60
C GLN A 144 15.98 5.50 -6.55
N GLY A 145 15.33 4.92 -7.54
CA GLY A 145 15.92 3.92 -8.40
C GLY A 145 16.09 2.56 -7.74
N LEU A 146 16.50 1.58 -8.54
CA LEU A 146 16.57 0.17 -8.09
C LEU A 146 17.73 -0.07 -7.11
N THR A 147 18.86 0.60 -7.28
CA THR A 147 20.03 0.43 -6.40
C THR A 147 19.70 0.88 -4.97
N GLN A 148 19.09 2.04 -4.83
CA GLN A 148 18.72 2.56 -3.52
C GLN A 148 17.60 1.72 -2.89
N LEU A 149 16.64 1.26 -3.71
CA LEU A 149 15.58 0.35 -3.24
C LEU A 149 16.19 -0.92 -2.67
N ALA A 150 17.12 -1.56 -3.38
CA ALA A 150 17.78 -2.78 -2.91
C ALA A 150 18.54 -2.54 -1.60
N SER A 151 19.19 -1.39 -1.46
CA SER A 151 19.90 -1.02 -0.23
C SER A 151 18.93 -0.88 0.96
N HIS A 152 17.79 -0.24 0.75
CA HIS A 152 16.77 -0.10 1.80
C HIS A 152 16.19 -1.45 2.20
N ILE A 153 15.96 -2.34 1.25
CA ILE A 153 15.42 -3.67 1.51
C ILE A 153 16.42 -4.49 2.33
N GLU A 154 17.71 -4.43 1.98
CA GLU A 154 18.76 -5.08 2.76
C GLU A 154 18.78 -4.58 4.21
N ARG A 155 18.69 -3.26 4.41
CA ARG A 155 18.61 -2.64 5.74
C ARG A 155 17.41 -3.13 6.54
N LEU A 156 16.25 -3.28 5.89
CA LEU A 156 15.01 -3.66 6.54
C LEU A 156 14.88 -5.17 6.77
N ALA A 157 15.69 -5.98 6.09
CA ALA A 157 15.81 -7.43 6.27
C ALA A 157 14.47 -8.16 6.20
N ASP A 158 13.94 -8.60 7.34
CA ASP A 158 12.70 -9.39 7.43
C ASP A 158 11.43 -8.53 7.54
N TYR A 159 11.56 -7.21 7.43
CA TYR A 159 10.40 -6.32 7.51
C TYR A 159 9.59 -6.39 6.20
N PRO A 160 8.24 -6.53 6.27
CA PRO A 160 7.43 -6.49 5.06
C PRO A 160 7.57 -5.14 4.37
N THR A 161 7.93 -5.15 3.08
CA THR A 161 8.16 -3.96 2.29
C THR A 161 7.30 -3.94 1.04
N VAL A 162 6.95 -2.73 0.61
CA VAL A 162 6.18 -2.47 -0.61
C VAL A 162 6.93 -1.43 -1.42
N ALA A 163 7.28 -1.75 -2.66
CA ALA A 163 7.85 -0.75 -3.57
C ALA A 163 6.72 -0.01 -4.28
N ILE A 164 6.83 1.31 -4.37
CA ILE A 164 5.82 2.17 -5.01
C ILE A 164 6.49 3.26 -5.85
N GLY A 165 5.77 3.73 -6.85
CA GLY A 165 6.17 4.89 -7.64
C GLY A 165 6.65 4.54 -9.03
N GLY A 166 5.82 4.80 -10.04
CA GLY A 166 6.15 4.63 -11.44
C GLY A 166 6.38 3.18 -11.88
N ILE A 167 5.85 2.21 -11.14
CA ILE A 167 6.02 0.79 -11.47
C ILE A 167 5.03 0.42 -12.56
N SER A 168 5.57 -0.01 -13.70
CA SER A 168 4.81 -0.51 -14.85
C SER A 168 4.95 -2.02 -14.94
N LEU A 169 4.17 -2.62 -15.83
CA LEU A 169 4.28 -4.05 -16.12
C LEU A 169 5.71 -4.42 -16.57
N GLU A 170 6.34 -3.59 -17.41
CA GLU A 170 7.70 -3.83 -17.91
C GLU A 170 8.75 -3.70 -16.79
N ARG A 171 8.52 -2.81 -15.81
CA ARG A 171 9.47 -2.56 -14.72
C ARG A 171 9.33 -3.54 -13.56
N ALA A 172 8.17 -4.15 -13.41
CA ALA A 172 7.85 -5.00 -12.25
C ALA A 172 8.86 -6.12 -12.00
N PRO A 173 9.32 -6.89 -13.00
CA PRO A 173 10.30 -7.95 -12.74
C PRO A 173 11.61 -7.44 -12.13
N ALA A 174 12.14 -6.32 -12.62
CA ALA A 174 13.37 -5.73 -12.10
C ALA A 174 13.19 -5.24 -10.66
N VAL A 175 12.03 -4.70 -10.34
CA VAL A 175 11.71 -4.27 -8.97
C VAL A 175 11.69 -5.47 -8.03
N LEU A 176 11.07 -6.56 -8.42
CA LEU A 176 10.96 -7.77 -7.59
C LEU A 176 12.31 -8.46 -7.37
N VAL A 177 13.25 -8.35 -8.31
CA VAL A 177 14.61 -8.88 -8.15
C VAL A 177 15.34 -8.24 -6.96
N THR A 178 14.96 -7.02 -6.55
CA THR A 178 15.55 -6.37 -5.36
C THR A 178 15.25 -7.10 -4.05
N GLY A 179 14.29 -8.03 -4.04
CA GLY A 179 13.87 -8.75 -2.84
C GLY A 179 12.67 -8.12 -2.14
N VAL A 180 12.09 -7.05 -2.68
CA VAL A 180 10.88 -6.44 -2.11
C VAL A 180 9.74 -7.44 -2.13
N GLY A 181 8.94 -7.45 -1.06
CA GLY A 181 7.86 -8.42 -0.92
C GLY A 181 6.61 -8.10 -1.72
N SER A 182 6.44 -6.84 -2.14
CA SER A 182 5.21 -6.39 -2.79
C SER A 182 5.50 -5.21 -3.71
N ILE A 183 4.70 -5.07 -4.75
CA ILE A 183 4.71 -3.90 -5.64
C ILE A 183 3.35 -3.23 -5.63
N ALA A 184 3.33 -1.91 -5.39
CA ALA A 184 2.13 -1.10 -5.49
C ALA A 184 2.09 -0.42 -6.85
N VAL A 185 0.93 -0.47 -7.49
CA VAL A 185 0.72 0.07 -8.83
C VAL A 185 -0.53 0.94 -8.86
N VAL A 186 -0.53 1.94 -9.73
CA VAL A 186 -1.69 2.82 -9.97
C VAL A 186 -2.01 2.81 -11.46
N SER A 187 -1.29 3.61 -12.24
CA SER A 187 -1.56 3.80 -13.67
C SER A 187 -1.30 2.56 -14.52
N ALA A 188 -0.44 1.65 -14.05
CA ALA A 188 -0.22 0.37 -14.74
C ALA A 188 -1.51 -0.42 -14.93
N ILE A 189 -2.49 -0.21 -14.06
CA ILE A 189 -3.82 -0.82 -14.16
C ILE A 189 -4.85 0.19 -14.64
N THR A 190 -4.97 1.33 -13.94
CA THR A 190 -6.07 2.27 -14.17
C THR A 190 -6.00 2.98 -15.52
N GLN A 191 -4.82 3.06 -16.13
CA GLN A 191 -4.62 3.67 -17.45
C GLN A 191 -4.27 2.64 -18.52
N ALA A 192 -4.32 1.35 -18.23
CA ALA A 192 -4.06 0.31 -19.22
C ALA A 192 -5.19 0.24 -20.23
N ALA A 193 -4.84 -0.02 -21.49
CA ALA A 193 -5.83 -0.25 -22.55
C ALA A 193 -6.71 -1.47 -22.25
N ASP A 194 -6.11 -2.49 -21.65
CA ASP A 194 -6.80 -3.70 -21.15
C ASP A 194 -6.36 -3.94 -19.70
N TRP A 195 -7.10 -3.34 -18.77
CA TRP A 195 -6.77 -3.44 -17.36
C TRP A 195 -6.87 -4.88 -16.81
N GLN A 196 -7.76 -5.68 -17.37
CA GLN A 196 -7.91 -7.09 -16.94
C GLN A 196 -6.67 -7.89 -17.31
N ALA A 197 -6.18 -7.75 -18.53
CA ALA A 197 -4.94 -8.40 -18.95
C ALA A 197 -3.74 -7.91 -18.14
N ALA A 198 -3.64 -6.60 -17.94
CA ALA A 198 -2.55 -6.02 -17.14
C ALA A 198 -2.56 -6.54 -15.71
N THR A 199 -3.74 -6.62 -15.08
CA THR A 199 -3.90 -7.15 -13.72
C THR A 199 -3.49 -8.62 -13.66
N ALA A 200 -3.95 -9.44 -14.62
CA ALA A 200 -3.60 -10.87 -14.65
C ALA A 200 -2.08 -11.07 -14.78
N GLN A 201 -1.43 -10.30 -15.65
CA GLN A 201 0.01 -10.37 -15.84
C GLN A 201 0.78 -9.93 -14.61
N LEU A 202 0.33 -8.86 -13.94
CA LEU A 202 0.95 -8.39 -12.70
C LEU A 202 0.77 -9.39 -11.57
N LEU A 203 -0.38 -10.05 -11.47
CA LEU A 203 -0.60 -11.12 -10.48
C LEU A 203 0.32 -12.31 -10.73
N ASP A 204 0.53 -12.68 -12.00
CA ASP A 204 1.48 -13.75 -12.34
C ASP A 204 2.91 -13.41 -11.92
N ILE A 205 3.30 -12.14 -12.05
CA ILE A 205 4.66 -11.68 -11.73
C ILE A 205 4.84 -11.53 -10.21
N ALA A 206 3.91 -10.89 -9.53
CA ALA A 206 4.05 -10.48 -8.13
C ALA A 206 3.37 -11.42 -7.14
N GLY A 207 2.41 -12.20 -7.58
CA GLY A 207 1.64 -13.09 -6.73
C GLY A 207 0.50 -12.40 -6.00
N GLY A 208 -0.31 -13.20 -5.32
CA GLY A 208 -1.48 -12.74 -4.56
C GLY A 208 -1.22 -12.46 -3.09
N GLY A 209 0.00 -12.63 -2.62
CA GLY A 209 0.35 -12.33 -1.24
C GLY A 209 0.01 -13.43 -0.24
N ASP A 210 0.13 -14.67 -0.63
CA ASP A 210 -0.28 -15.82 0.21
C ASP A 210 0.85 -16.43 1.06
N GLU A 211 2.03 -15.79 1.13
CA GLU A 211 3.16 -16.36 1.88
C GLU A 211 3.82 -15.36 2.82
#